data_79382c9de46aba9a4a4ff57a1b0d029b
#
_entry.id   79382c9de46aba9a4a4ff57a1b0d029b
#
_cell.length_a   1.000
_cell.length_b   1.000
_cell.length_c   1.000
_cell.angle_alpha   90.00
_cell.angle_beta   90.00
_cell.angle_gamma   90.00
#
_symmetry.space_group_name_H-M   'P 1'
#
loop_
_entity.id
_entity.type
_entity.pdbx_description
1 polymer ?
#
loop_
_entity_poly.entity_id
_entity_poly.type
_entity_poly.pdbx_seq_one_letter_code
_entity_poly.pdbx_strand_id
1 'polypeptide(L)'
;HGFQTMYQALMNSCNFYYYTTVLGENLATHQKHTVKVDAVDIIDMATKFGLNSKTGIEIDIPQEASGGVPSIEGKKTGIRVYLRLFLEANVERYLNDGAAVDSSMKNEIIEEIVSWIDRVEPMTRNEVYEGLKALNLNPDKTNDNYVPLVDIIKYSYINQAAWTVGDNLNISIGQGNNAYTTLQMANYAASIANGGYRRNVSVIKEIKTYNGEKTDYIPLRESEKIELSSDSYLDVVKQGMKMVSY
;
A
#
# COMPACT_ATOMS: atom_id res chain seq x y z
N HIS A 1 28.26 5.87 3.38
CA HIS A 1 28.04 5.72 4.83
C HIS A 1 28.69 4.49 5.47
N GLY A 2 29.39 3.60 4.78
CA GLY A 2 30.06 2.43 5.37
C GLY A 2 29.10 1.43 6.03
N PHE A 3 29.64 0.57 6.92
CA PHE A 3 28.84 -0.35 7.72
C PHE A 3 28.05 0.40 8.80
N GLN A 4 26.74 0.12 8.90
CA GLN A 4 25.86 0.74 9.88
C GLN A 4 25.09 -0.33 10.64
N THR A 5 24.86 -0.09 11.91
CA THR A 5 23.89 -0.83 12.71
C THR A 5 22.48 -0.29 12.42
N MET A 6 21.45 -1.02 12.82
CA MET A 6 20.06 -0.61 12.60
C MET A 6 19.75 0.78 13.22
N TYR A 7 20.20 1.05 14.45
CA TYR A 7 19.97 2.36 15.08
C TYR A 7 20.75 3.49 14.39
N GLN A 8 21.94 3.23 13.85
CA GLN A 8 22.69 4.20 13.04
C GLN A 8 21.99 4.46 11.70
N ALA A 9 21.39 3.43 11.09
CA ALA A 9 20.61 3.58 9.87
C ALA A 9 19.35 4.43 10.09
N LEU A 10 18.67 4.26 11.23
CA LEU A 10 17.56 5.13 11.64
C LEU A 10 18.05 6.57 11.87
N MET A 11 19.11 6.75 12.66
CA MET A 11 19.69 8.05 12.96
C MET A 11 20.07 8.84 11.69
N ASN A 12 20.67 8.15 10.70
CA ASN A 12 21.17 8.75 9.47
C ASN A 12 20.14 8.75 8.33
N SER A 13 18.93 8.28 8.57
CA SER A 13 17.90 8.09 7.52
C SER A 13 18.44 7.37 6.28
N CYS A 14 19.15 6.24 6.50
CA CYS A 14 19.93 5.56 5.48
C CYS A 14 19.08 4.61 4.64
N ASN A 15 18.53 5.08 3.52
CA ASN A 15 17.75 4.25 2.60
C ASN A 15 18.53 3.02 2.10
N PHE A 16 19.84 3.16 1.87
CA PHE A 16 20.68 2.05 1.40
C PHE A 16 20.65 0.85 2.36
N TYR A 17 20.64 1.09 3.68
CA TYR A 17 20.52 0.03 4.68
C TYR A 17 19.22 -0.76 4.51
N TYR A 18 18.09 -0.08 4.39
CA TYR A 18 16.79 -0.72 4.24
C TYR A 18 16.64 -1.41 2.89
N TYR A 19 17.17 -0.83 1.82
CA TYR A 19 17.19 -1.46 0.49
C TYR A 19 17.97 -2.78 0.52
N THR A 20 19.17 -2.80 1.09
CA THR A 20 19.97 -4.03 1.18
C THR A 20 19.29 -5.09 2.04
N THR A 21 18.58 -4.69 3.11
CA THR A 21 17.85 -5.60 3.97
C THR A 21 16.68 -6.26 3.24
N VAL A 22 15.93 -5.51 2.45
CA VAL A 22 14.77 -6.02 1.69
C VAL A 22 15.20 -6.87 0.49
N LEU A 23 16.29 -6.50 -0.16
CA LEU A 23 16.85 -7.29 -1.27
C LEU A 23 17.55 -8.57 -0.79
N GLY A 24 18.02 -8.60 0.47
CA GLY A 24 18.82 -9.69 1.01
C GLY A 24 20.23 -9.73 0.43
N GLU A 25 20.69 -8.62 -0.15
CA GLU A 25 22.04 -8.50 -0.73
C GLU A 25 22.57 -7.08 -0.65
N ASN A 26 23.89 -6.95 -0.64
CA ASN A 26 24.57 -5.67 -0.73
C ASN A 26 24.53 -5.16 -2.16
N LEU A 27 23.91 -4.00 -2.37
CA LEU A 27 23.75 -3.40 -3.71
C LEU A 27 25.07 -3.06 -4.43
N ALA A 28 26.15 -2.85 -3.68
CA ALA A 28 27.45 -2.49 -4.25
C ALA A 28 28.32 -3.71 -4.57
N THR A 29 28.22 -4.79 -3.77
CA THR A 29 29.10 -5.97 -3.88
C THR A 29 28.36 -7.21 -4.36
N HIS A 30 27.02 -7.17 -4.43
CA HIS A 30 26.14 -8.31 -4.72
C HIS A 30 26.33 -9.49 -3.76
N GLN A 31 26.96 -9.27 -2.61
CA GLN A 31 27.10 -10.28 -1.58
C GLN A 31 25.75 -10.47 -0.88
N LYS A 32 25.27 -11.71 -0.83
CA LYS A 32 24.02 -12.06 -0.15
C LYS A 32 24.16 -11.93 1.36
N HIS A 33 23.11 -11.46 2.00
CA HIS A 33 22.98 -11.39 3.44
C HIS A 33 22.27 -12.64 3.98
N THR A 34 22.54 -12.97 5.24
CA THR A 34 21.84 -14.04 5.96
C THR A 34 20.44 -13.61 6.39
N VAL A 35 20.19 -12.31 6.46
CA VAL A 35 18.90 -11.73 6.84
C VAL A 35 18.30 -11.03 5.63
N LYS A 36 17.04 -11.37 5.32
CA LYS A 36 16.22 -10.73 4.33
C LYS A 36 14.86 -10.46 4.98
N VAL A 37 14.31 -9.27 4.75
CA VAL A 37 12.97 -8.88 5.17
C VAL A 37 12.11 -8.75 3.92
N ASP A 38 11.09 -9.57 3.78
CA ASP A 38 10.18 -9.47 2.65
C ASP A 38 9.12 -8.37 2.86
N ALA A 39 8.56 -7.86 1.77
CA ALA A 39 7.50 -6.84 1.85
C ALA A 39 6.30 -7.31 2.67
N VAL A 40 5.99 -8.61 2.63
CA VAL A 40 4.91 -9.21 3.42
C VAL A 40 5.15 -9.04 4.92
N ASP A 41 6.40 -9.21 5.39
CA ASP A 41 6.75 -9.02 6.80
C ASP A 41 6.55 -7.56 7.24
N ILE A 42 6.90 -6.61 6.36
CA ILE A 42 6.71 -5.17 6.62
C ILE A 42 5.22 -4.85 6.67
N ILE A 43 4.43 -5.36 5.73
CA ILE A 43 2.98 -5.16 5.64
C ILE A 43 2.29 -5.73 6.90
N ASP A 44 2.65 -6.95 7.29
CA ASP A 44 2.10 -7.61 8.48
C ASP A 44 2.42 -6.81 9.74
N MET A 45 3.67 -6.41 9.92
CA MET A 45 4.07 -5.60 11.07
C MET A 45 3.38 -4.24 11.09
N ALA A 46 3.30 -3.53 9.97
CA ALA A 46 2.59 -2.25 9.87
C ALA A 46 1.09 -2.40 10.20
N THR A 47 0.48 -3.51 9.79
CA THR A 47 -0.91 -3.84 10.13
C THR A 47 -1.09 -4.10 11.63
N LYS A 48 -0.18 -4.84 12.27
CA LYS A 48 -0.17 -5.05 13.74
C LYS A 48 -0.05 -3.72 14.50
N PHE A 49 0.69 -2.76 13.97
CA PHE A 49 0.75 -1.40 14.53
C PHE A 49 -0.47 -0.53 14.22
N GLY A 50 -1.49 -1.05 13.52
CA GLY A 50 -2.74 -0.36 13.25
C GLY A 50 -2.69 0.62 12.07
N LEU A 51 -1.69 0.52 11.19
CA LEU A 51 -1.52 1.42 10.06
C LEU A 51 -2.44 1.08 8.86
N ASN A 52 -3.27 0.06 8.98
CA ASN A 52 -4.22 -0.38 7.94
C ASN A 52 -5.66 -0.48 8.48
N SER A 53 -5.98 0.28 9.52
CA SER A 53 -7.30 0.27 10.16
C SER A 53 -7.64 1.64 10.73
N LYS A 54 -8.92 1.89 10.94
CA LYS A 54 -9.38 3.04 11.72
C LYS A 54 -8.80 3.02 13.13
N THR A 55 -8.67 4.20 13.74
CA THR A 55 -8.04 4.35 15.06
C THR A 55 -8.93 3.89 16.22
N GLY A 56 -10.23 3.67 15.95
CA GLY A 56 -11.22 3.27 16.96
C GLY A 56 -11.60 4.41 17.90
N ILE A 57 -11.45 5.67 17.47
CA ILE A 57 -11.91 6.84 18.21
C ILE A 57 -13.42 6.75 18.46
N GLU A 58 -13.87 7.09 19.65
CA GLU A 58 -15.26 6.90 20.09
C GLU A 58 -16.25 7.93 19.55
N ILE A 59 -15.75 9.02 18.97
CA ILE A 59 -16.61 10.02 18.31
C ILE A 59 -16.82 9.64 16.85
N ASP A 60 -18.01 9.89 16.33
CA ASP A 60 -18.30 9.69 14.91
C ASP A 60 -17.59 10.77 14.09
N ILE A 61 -16.52 10.38 13.43
CA ILE A 61 -15.81 11.24 12.49
C ILE A 61 -16.28 10.88 11.08
N PRO A 62 -17.02 11.78 10.42
CA PRO A 62 -17.41 11.56 9.03
C PRO A 62 -16.19 11.25 8.16
N GLN A 63 -16.23 10.12 7.44
CA GLN A 63 -15.17 9.70 6.52
C GLN A 63 -13.79 9.45 7.19
N GLU A 64 -13.74 8.96 8.43
CA GLU A 64 -12.48 8.50 9.01
C GLU A 64 -11.78 7.52 8.05
N ALA A 65 -10.61 7.91 7.57
CA ALA A 65 -9.81 7.05 6.71
C ALA A 65 -9.15 5.92 7.51
N SER A 66 -9.16 4.72 6.95
CA SER A 66 -8.48 3.55 7.53
C SER A 66 -6.97 3.52 7.28
N GLY A 67 -6.45 4.52 6.56
CA GLY A 67 -5.08 4.47 6.05
C GLY A 67 -4.89 3.43 4.95
N GLY A 68 -3.66 3.17 4.58
CA GLY A 68 -3.31 2.18 3.57
C GLY A 68 -1.86 1.76 3.67
N VAL A 69 -1.62 0.52 4.08
CA VAL A 69 -0.36 -0.17 3.89
C VAL A 69 -0.39 -0.76 2.48
N PRO A 70 0.59 -0.48 1.61
CA PRO A 70 0.62 -1.07 0.28
C PRO A 70 0.60 -2.59 0.36
N SER A 71 -0.15 -3.23 -0.52
CA SER A 71 -0.18 -4.69 -0.63
C SER A 71 -0.26 -5.10 -2.10
N ILE A 72 0.12 -6.34 -2.38
CA ILE A 72 0.05 -6.92 -3.73
C ILE A 72 -1.39 -6.82 -4.25
N GLU A 73 -2.36 -7.26 -3.44
CA GLU A 73 -3.77 -7.24 -3.82
C GLU A 73 -4.33 -5.80 -3.88
N GLY A 74 -3.93 -4.93 -2.96
CA GLY A 74 -4.31 -3.51 -2.99
C GLY A 74 -3.81 -2.82 -4.25
N LYS A 75 -2.59 -3.14 -4.71
CA LYS A 75 -2.03 -2.63 -5.97
C LYS A 75 -2.86 -3.10 -7.17
N LYS A 76 -3.15 -4.40 -7.26
CA LYS A 76 -4.01 -4.97 -8.31
C LYS A 76 -5.39 -4.33 -8.31
N THR A 77 -6.01 -4.20 -7.15
CA THR A 77 -7.33 -3.58 -7.00
C THR A 77 -7.34 -2.13 -7.49
N GLY A 78 -6.33 -1.34 -7.14
CA GLY A 78 -6.19 0.02 -7.65
C GLY A 78 -6.08 0.07 -9.17
N ILE A 79 -5.25 -0.80 -9.76
CA ILE A 79 -5.09 -0.86 -11.23
C ILE A 79 -6.39 -1.32 -11.91
N ARG A 80 -7.14 -2.30 -11.36
CA ARG A 80 -8.47 -2.69 -11.89
C ARG A 80 -9.42 -1.50 -11.96
N VAL A 81 -9.48 -0.69 -10.90
CA VAL A 81 -10.31 0.51 -10.86
C VAL A 81 -9.91 1.50 -11.95
N TYR A 82 -8.61 1.83 -12.07
CA TYR A 82 -8.13 2.76 -13.09
C TYR A 82 -8.32 2.24 -14.50
N LEU A 83 -8.10 0.95 -14.75
CA LEU A 83 -8.34 0.33 -16.04
C LEU A 83 -9.82 0.36 -16.41
N ARG A 84 -10.70 0.05 -15.46
CA ARG A 84 -12.15 0.13 -15.65
C ARG A 84 -12.58 1.55 -16.04
N LEU A 85 -12.18 2.55 -15.27
CA LEU A 85 -12.50 3.96 -15.57
C LEU A 85 -12.00 4.39 -16.94
N PHE A 86 -10.79 3.96 -17.32
CA PHE A 86 -10.26 4.23 -18.67
C PHE A 86 -11.13 3.58 -19.75
N LEU A 87 -11.51 2.32 -19.59
CA LEU A 87 -12.32 1.59 -20.58
C LEU A 87 -13.75 2.15 -20.64
N GLU A 88 -14.38 2.45 -19.53
CA GLU A 88 -15.71 3.08 -19.49
C GLU A 88 -15.77 4.37 -20.32
N ALA A 89 -14.72 5.17 -20.22
CA ALA A 89 -14.62 6.44 -20.91
C ALA A 89 -14.20 6.30 -22.39
N ASN A 90 -13.47 5.24 -22.76
CA ASN A 90 -12.76 5.22 -24.05
C ASN A 90 -13.02 4.00 -24.93
N VAL A 91 -13.57 2.89 -24.42
CA VAL A 91 -13.63 1.61 -25.17
C VAL A 91 -14.32 1.74 -26.53
N GLU A 92 -15.37 2.54 -26.61
CA GLU A 92 -16.12 2.76 -27.86
C GLU A 92 -15.24 3.40 -28.96
N ARG A 93 -14.28 4.23 -28.58
CA ARG A 93 -13.32 4.83 -29.50
C ARG A 93 -12.50 3.78 -30.24
N TYR A 94 -12.25 2.64 -29.58
CA TYR A 94 -11.36 1.59 -30.06
C TYR A 94 -12.08 0.44 -30.77
N LEU A 95 -13.39 0.50 -30.93
CA LEU A 95 -14.13 -0.46 -31.73
C LEU A 95 -13.65 -0.47 -33.18
N ASN A 96 -13.75 -1.64 -33.83
CA ASN A 96 -13.54 -1.76 -35.26
C ASN A 96 -14.60 -0.96 -36.02
N ASP A 97 -14.25 -0.50 -37.20
CA ASP A 97 -15.13 0.35 -38.01
C ASP A 97 -16.47 -0.36 -38.31
N GLY A 98 -17.56 0.35 -38.07
CA GLY A 98 -18.91 -0.18 -38.22
C GLY A 98 -19.43 -1.04 -37.07
N ALA A 99 -18.65 -1.29 -36.05
CA ALA A 99 -19.11 -1.98 -34.84
C ALA A 99 -19.92 -1.04 -33.95
N ALA A 100 -21.05 -1.53 -33.46
CA ALA A 100 -21.85 -0.87 -32.44
C ALA A 100 -21.97 -1.81 -31.24
N VAL A 101 -21.88 -1.27 -30.05
CA VAL A 101 -22.05 -2.02 -28.79
C VAL A 101 -23.18 -1.39 -28.01
N ASP A 102 -24.05 -2.20 -27.46
CA ASP A 102 -24.99 -1.78 -26.44
C ASP A 102 -24.29 -1.76 -25.06
N SER A 103 -25.00 -1.29 -24.04
CA SER A 103 -24.46 -1.17 -22.69
C SER A 103 -24.06 -2.51 -22.07
N SER A 104 -24.74 -3.62 -22.42
CA SER A 104 -24.41 -4.96 -21.92
C SER A 104 -23.10 -5.45 -22.50
N MET A 105 -22.98 -5.41 -23.83
CA MET A 105 -21.76 -5.78 -24.56
C MET A 105 -20.56 -4.92 -24.12
N LYS A 106 -20.77 -3.62 -23.91
CA LYS A 106 -19.74 -2.72 -23.41
C LYS A 106 -19.21 -3.19 -22.04
N ASN A 107 -20.13 -3.53 -21.13
CA ASN A 107 -19.74 -4.04 -19.81
C ASN A 107 -19.01 -5.38 -19.90
N GLU A 108 -19.45 -6.30 -20.75
CA GLU A 108 -18.78 -7.59 -20.96
C GLU A 108 -17.33 -7.41 -21.46
N ILE A 109 -17.11 -6.52 -22.41
CA ILE A 109 -15.77 -6.18 -22.91
C ILE A 109 -14.89 -5.61 -21.77
N ILE A 110 -15.44 -4.70 -20.98
CA ILE A 110 -14.71 -4.07 -19.89
C ILE A 110 -14.33 -5.12 -18.83
N GLU A 111 -15.30 -5.95 -18.40
CA GLU A 111 -15.04 -6.99 -17.40
C GLU A 111 -13.98 -7.99 -17.87
N GLU A 112 -14.06 -8.41 -19.13
CA GLU A 112 -13.07 -9.32 -19.71
C GLU A 112 -11.66 -8.71 -19.64
N ILE A 113 -11.49 -7.46 -20.15
CA ILE A 113 -10.16 -6.81 -20.14
C ILE A 113 -9.66 -6.56 -18.71
N VAL A 114 -10.53 -6.17 -17.78
CA VAL A 114 -10.16 -5.96 -16.37
C VAL A 114 -9.73 -7.27 -15.72
N SER A 115 -10.35 -8.42 -16.09
CA SER A 115 -9.99 -9.74 -15.57
C SER A 115 -8.56 -10.15 -15.88
N TRP A 116 -7.97 -9.61 -16.96
CA TRP A 116 -6.59 -9.93 -17.35
C TRP A 116 -5.54 -9.52 -16.29
N ILE A 117 -5.89 -8.58 -15.41
CA ILE A 117 -5.05 -8.18 -14.26
C ILE A 117 -4.85 -9.32 -13.27
N ASP A 118 -5.81 -10.27 -13.20
CA ASP A 118 -5.81 -11.35 -12.20
C ASP A 118 -5.01 -12.58 -12.64
N ARG A 119 -4.53 -12.62 -13.87
CA ARG A 119 -3.71 -13.73 -14.35
C ARG A 119 -2.45 -13.87 -13.51
N VAL A 120 -2.07 -15.12 -13.24
CA VAL A 120 -0.85 -15.45 -12.49
C VAL A 120 0.37 -14.93 -13.24
N GLU A 121 0.45 -15.26 -14.53
CA GLU A 121 1.47 -14.73 -15.43
C GLU A 121 0.89 -13.54 -16.22
N PRO A 122 1.55 -12.39 -16.17
CA PRO A 122 1.11 -11.21 -16.93
C PRO A 122 1.10 -11.52 -18.42
N MET A 123 -0.02 -11.21 -19.09
CA MET A 123 -0.15 -11.39 -20.55
C MET A 123 1.00 -10.72 -21.30
N THR A 124 1.52 -11.42 -22.31
CA THR A 124 2.45 -10.82 -23.26
C THR A 124 1.72 -9.77 -24.13
N ARG A 125 2.48 -8.92 -24.80
CA ARG A 125 1.90 -7.93 -25.73
C ARG A 125 1.06 -8.60 -26.82
N ASN A 126 1.50 -9.74 -27.33
CA ASN A 126 0.78 -10.49 -28.37
C ASN A 126 -0.53 -11.09 -27.85
N GLU A 127 -0.55 -11.64 -26.63
CA GLU A 127 -1.79 -12.12 -26.00
C GLU A 127 -2.80 -11.00 -25.78
N VAL A 128 -2.35 -9.81 -25.35
CA VAL A 128 -3.22 -8.63 -25.22
C VAL A 128 -3.74 -8.22 -26.62
N TYR A 129 -2.88 -8.21 -27.62
CA TYR A 129 -3.25 -7.89 -29.00
C TYR A 129 -4.37 -8.80 -29.54
N GLU A 130 -4.18 -10.11 -29.44
CA GLU A 130 -5.16 -11.09 -29.90
C GLU A 130 -6.45 -11.07 -29.04
N GLY A 131 -6.32 -10.85 -27.72
CA GLY A 131 -7.47 -10.68 -26.84
C GLY A 131 -8.33 -9.49 -27.21
N LEU A 132 -7.73 -8.33 -27.50
CA LEU A 132 -8.46 -7.14 -27.94
C LEU A 132 -9.18 -7.37 -29.28
N LYS A 133 -8.53 -8.06 -30.23
CA LYS A 133 -9.18 -8.42 -31.51
C LYS A 133 -10.37 -9.35 -31.31
N ALA A 134 -10.25 -10.33 -30.42
CA ALA A 134 -11.35 -11.24 -30.09
C ALA A 134 -12.58 -10.50 -29.51
N LEU A 135 -12.36 -9.38 -28.85
CA LEU A 135 -13.38 -8.49 -28.32
C LEU A 135 -13.87 -7.43 -29.33
N ASN A 136 -13.53 -7.59 -30.59
CA ASN A 136 -13.89 -6.67 -31.68
C ASN A 136 -13.35 -5.24 -31.50
N LEU A 137 -12.20 -5.11 -30.82
CA LEU A 137 -11.46 -3.86 -30.68
C LEU A 137 -10.31 -3.81 -31.70
N ASN A 138 -9.90 -2.61 -32.07
CA ASN A 138 -8.71 -2.37 -32.89
C ASN A 138 -7.50 -2.10 -31.99
N PRO A 139 -6.56 -3.07 -31.82
CA PRO A 139 -5.41 -2.92 -30.93
C PRO A 139 -4.42 -1.83 -31.37
N ASP A 140 -4.38 -1.53 -32.67
CA ASP A 140 -3.46 -0.55 -33.27
C ASP A 140 -4.00 0.87 -33.26
N LYS A 141 -5.28 1.05 -32.94
CA LYS A 141 -5.91 2.37 -32.88
C LYS A 141 -5.31 3.18 -31.73
N THR A 142 -4.86 4.38 -32.03
CA THR A 142 -4.10 5.21 -31.08
C THR A 142 -4.98 6.19 -30.30
N ASN A 143 -4.53 6.58 -29.13
CA ASN A 143 -5.05 7.74 -28.39
C ASN A 143 -4.50 9.07 -28.96
N ASP A 144 -4.80 10.18 -28.31
CA ASP A 144 -4.36 11.52 -28.74
C ASP A 144 -2.85 11.74 -28.65
N ASN A 145 -2.14 10.88 -27.91
CA ASN A 145 -0.68 10.86 -27.81
C ASN A 145 -0.03 9.83 -28.75
N TYR A 146 -0.77 9.33 -29.72
CA TYR A 146 -0.32 8.32 -30.70
C TYR A 146 0.12 6.99 -30.10
N VAL A 147 -0.38 6.63 -28.90
CA VAL A 147 -0.10 5.34 -28.25
C VAL A 147 -1.19 4.34 -28.62
N PRO A 148 -0.86 3.16 -29.20
CA PRO A 148 -1.81 2.11 -29.53
C PRO A 148 -2.54 1.55 -28.30
N LEU A 149 -3.80 1.13 -28.46
CA LEU A 149 -4.58 0.54 -27.37
C LEU A 149 -3.86 -0.64 -26.70
N VAL A 150 -3.26 -1.52 -27.49
CA VAL A 150 -2.51 -2.68 -26.98
C VAL A 150 -1.40 -2.26 -26.01
N ASP A 151 -0.71 -1.16 -26.33
CA ASP A 151 0.41 -0.66 -25.51
C ASP A 151 -0.11 0.05 -24.26
N ILE A 152 -1.22 0.75 -24.34
CA ILE A 152 -1.90 1.34 -23.18
C ILE A 152 -2.29 0.23 -22.21
N ILE A 153 -3.01 -0.81 -22.64
CA ILE A 153 -3.46 -1.91 -21.77
C ILE A 153 -2.26 -2.67 -21.21
N LYS A 154 -1.28 -3.01 -22.04
CA LYS A 154 -0.12 -3.80 -21.62
C LYS A 154 0.78 -3.04 -20.65
N TYR A 155 1.20 -1.84 -20.99
CA TYR A 155 2.29 -1.17 -20.26
C TYR A 155 1.78 -0.21 -19.18
N SER A 156 0.63 0.44 -19.38
CA SER A 156 0.08 1.37 -18.39
C SER A 156 -0.77 0.69 -17.32
N TYR A 157 -1.26 -0.56 -17.58
CA TYR A 157 -2.10 -1.27 -16.62
C TYR A 157 -1.57 -2.65 -16.26
N ILE A 158 -1.50 -3.62 -17.19
CA ILE A 158 -1.13 -5.00 -16.86
C ILE A 158 0.26 -5.07 -16.20
N ASN A 159 1.25 -4.40 -16.77
CA ASN A 159 2.60 -4.37 -16.19
C ASN A 159 2.64 -3.64 -14.85
N GLN A 160 1.81 -2.62 -14.66
CA GLN A 160 1.78 -1.86 -13.42
C GLN A 160 1.08 -2.61 -12.27
N ALA A 161 0.27 -3.62 -12.57
CA ALA A 161 -0.40 -4.43 -11.55
C ALA A 161 0.56 -5.41 -10.86
N ALA A 162 1.66 -5.79 -11.50
CA ALA A 162 2.65 -6.66 -10.91
C ALA A 162 3.39 -5.99 -9.76
N TRP A 163 3.60 -6.74 -8.67
CA TRP A 163 4.47 -6.30 -7.59
C TRP A 163 5.93 -6.43 -8.02
N THR A 164 6.68 -5.35 -7.91
CA THR A 164 8.04 -5.25 -8.44
C THR A 164 9.07 -5.12 -7.33
N VAL A 165 10.35 -5.28 -7.68
CA VAL A 165 11.47 -4.95 -6.79
C VAL A 165 11.42 -3.48 -6.34
N GLY A 166 10.98 -2.57 -7.22
CA GLY A 166 10.77 -1.16 -6.88
C GLY A 166 9.75 -0.95 -5.77
N ASP A 167 8.67 -1.76 -5.75
CA ASP A 167 7.68 -1.71 -4.67
C ASP A 167 8.27 -2.17 -3.32
N ASN A 168 9.12 -3.22 -3.34
CA ASN A 168 9.86 -3.66 -2.14
C ASN A 168 10.78 -2.55 -1.60
N LEU A 169 11.50 -1.88 -2.49
CA LEU A 169 12.38 -0.77 -2.10
C LEU A 169 11.57 0.38 -1.50
N ASN A 170 10.49 0.78 -2.15
CA ASN A 170 9.64 1.87 -1.69
C ASN A 170 9.02 1.57 -0.31
N ILE A 171 8.43 0.39 -0.10
CA ILE A 171 7.82 0.04 1.17
C ILE A 171 8.85 -0.02 2.31
N SER A 172 10.09 -0.43 2.02
CA SER A 172 11.15 -0.56 3.02
C SER A 172 11.56 0.76 3.66
N ILE A 173 11.27 1.88 3.02
CA ILE A 173 11.53 3.24 3.52
C ILE A 173 10.25 4.06 3.75
N GLY A 174 9.10 3.39 3.76
CA GLY A 174 7.81 4.04 3.98
C GLY A 174 7.33 4.94 2.84
N GLN A 175 7.85 4.70 1.62
CA GLN A 175 7.45 5.42 0.41
C GLN A 175 6.52 4.59 -0.48
N GLY A 176 6.19 5.13 -1.67
CA GLY A 176 5.24 4.51 -2.60
C GLY A 176 3.79 4.79 -2.18
N ASN A 177 2.95 3.79 -2.24
CA ASN A 177 1.51 3.90 -1.98
C ASN A 177 1.15 3.85 -0.47
N ASN A 178 2.11 4.09 0.44
CA ASN A 178 1.81 4.25 1.85
C ASN A 178 0.95 5.51 2.06
N ALA A 179 -0.16 5.37 2.74
CA ALA A 179 -1.09 6.47 3.04
C ALA A 179 -1.60 6.34 4.48
N TYR A 180 -1.18 7.20 5.37
CA TYR A 180 -1.53 7.17 6.78
C TYR A 180 -2.13 8.49 7.24
N THR A 181 -3.09 8.42 8.16
CA THR A 181 -3.59 9.61 8.82
C THR A 181 -2.60 10.07 9.88
N THR A 182 -2.61 11.36 10.20
CA THR A 182 -1.78 11.92 11.28
C THR A 182 -2.05 11.23 12.62
N LEU A 183 -3.30 10.84 12.85
CA LEU A 183 -3.71 10.16 14.09
C LEU A 183 -3.16 8.73 14.16
N GLN A 184 -3.15 8.00 13.05
CA GLN A 184 -2.50 6.69 12.97
C GLN A 184 -1.00 6.80 13.25
N MET A 185 -0.32 7.78 12.66
CA MET A 185 1.12 7.99 12.88
C MET A 185 1.42 8.36 14.34
N ALA A 186 0.57 9.16 14.98
CA ALA A 186 0.70 9.48 16.40
C ALA A 186 0.52 8.22 17.27
N ASN A 187 -0.49 7.38 16.99
CA ASN A 187 -0.72 6.14 17.72
C ASN A 187 0.39 5.11 17.50
N TYR A 188 0.92 5.03 16.27
CA TYR A 188 2.10 4.21 15.93
C TYR A 188 3.31 4.62 16.76
N ALA A 189 3.65 5.91 16.79
CA ALA A 189 4.76 6.44 17.59
C ALA A 189 4.55 6.19 19.10
N ALA A 190 3.32 6.37 19.60
CA ALA A 190 2.95 6.08 20.97
C ALA A 190 3.12 4.58 21.30
N SER A 191 2.78 3.69 20.38
CA SER A 191 2.93 2.24 20.57
C SER A 191 4.40 1.81 20.66
N ILE A 192 5.28 2.45 19.90
CA ILE A 192 6.74 2.22 20.05
C ILE A 192 7.23 2.74 21.40
N ALA A 193 6.83 3.95 21.79
CA ALA A 193 7.29 4.60 23.02
C ALA A 193 6.87 3.84 24.29
N ASN A 194 5.66 3.28 24.32
CA ASN A 194 5.07 2.62 25.49
C ASN A 194 5.43 1.13 25.61
N GLY A 195 6.31 0.60 24.75
CA GLY A 195 6.75 -0.80 24.83
C GLY A 195 5.89 -1.77 24.03
N GLY A 196 5.23 -1.31 22.97
CA GLY A 196 4.49 -2.16 22.03
C GLY A 196 3.02 -2.35 22.35
N TYR A 197 2.41 -1.45 23.12
CA TYR A 197 0.99 -1.50 23.40
C TYR A 197 0.22 -0.56 22.47
N ARG A 198 -0.54 -1.12 21.53
CA ARG A 198 -1.48 -0.35 20.71
C ARG A 198 -2.73 -0.03 21.53
N ARG A 199 -3.07 1.24 21.58
CA ARG A 199 -4.26 1.73 22.28
C ARG A 199 -5.28 2.28 21.32
N ASN A 200 -6.58 2.09 21.61
CA ASN A 200 -7.61 2.82 20.92
C ASN A 200 -7.49 4.30 21.28
N VAL A 201 -7.56 5.15 20.27
CA VAL A 201 -7.55 6.60 20.49
C VAL A 201 -8.84 7.02 21.17
N SER A 202 -8.73 7.89 22.17
CA SER A 202 -9.86 8.46 22.88
C SER A 202 -9.67 9.95 23.10
N VAL A 203 -10.72 10.72 22.90
CA VAL A 203 -10.78 12.16 23.19
C VAL A 203 -11.66 12.46 24.41
N ILE A 204 -12.44 11.48 24.89
CA ILE A 204 -13.30 11.63 26.04
C ILE A 204 -12.60 11.05 27.27
N LYS A 205 -12.28 11.91 28.22
CA LYS A 205 -11.66 11.52 29.49
C LYS A 205 -12.70 11.19 30.57
N GLU A 206 -13.73 12.00 30.67
CA GLU A 206 -14.79 11.85 31.67
C GLU A 206 -16.05 12.60 31.24
N ILE A 207 -17.20 12.15 31.75
CA ILE A 207 -18.48 12.82 31.60
C ILE A 207 -18.89 13.35 32.99
N LYS A 208 -19.33 14.60 33.04
CA LYS A 208 -19.78 15.27 34.28
C LYS A 208 -21.20 15.78 34.12
N THR A 209 -21.95 15.79 35.24
CA THR A 209 -23.21 16.54 35.33
C THR A 209 -22.95 18.02 35.25
N TYR A 210 -24.04 18.79 35.04
CA TYR A 210 -24.01 20.26 35.07
C TYR A 210 -23.42 20.81 36.39
N ASN A 211 -23.64 20.12 37.50
CA ASN A 211 -23.12 20.49 38.83
C ASN A 211 -21.64 20.10 39.03
N GLY A 212 -21.00 19.55 38.01
CA GLY A 212 -19.60 19.13 38.07
C GLY A 212 -19.37 17.77 38.74
N GLU A 213 -20.43 17.06 39.16
CA GLU A 213 -20.33 15.69 39.65
C GLU A 213 -19.97 14.73 38.52
N LYS A 214 -19.05 13.85 38.76
CA LYS A 214 -18.60 12.84 37.80
C LYS A 214 -19.68 11.77 37.69
N THR A 215 -20.29 11.63 36.50
CA THR A 215 -21.31 10.62 36.25
C THR A 215 -20.75 9.33 35.70
N ASP A 216 -19.81 9.45 34.75
CA ASP A 216 -19.19 8.29 34.13
C ASP A 216 -17.70 8.54 33.90
N TYR A 217 -16.92 7.56 34.26
CA TYR A 217 -15.52 7.47 33.88
C TYR A 217 -15.44 6.54 32.69
N ILE A 218 -14.97 7.04 31.57
CA ILE A 218 -14.64 6.19 30.44
C ILE A 218 -13.23 5.66 30.71
N PRO A 219 -13.08 4.39 31.09
CA PRO A 219 -11.77 3.81 31.33
C PRO A 219 -10.97 3.89 30.04
N LEU A 220 -9.68 4.13 30.16
CA LEU A 220 -8.74 3.92 29.06
C LEU A 220 -9.01 2.52 28.52
N ARG A 221 -9.45 2.44 27.25
CA ARG A 221 -9.75 1.16 26.62
C ARG A 221 -8.52 0.27 26.68
N GLU A 222 -8.75 -1.03 26.81
CA GLU A 222 -7.70 -2.03 26.88
C GLU A 222 -6.71 -1.83 25.71
N SER A 223 -5.44 -1.92 26.05
CA SER A 223 -4.36 -1.86 25.09
C SER A 223 -4.03 -3.27 24.63
N GLU A 224 -3.96 -3.47 23.33
CA GLU A 224 -3.49 -4.72 22.74
C GLU A 224 -1.97 -4.68 22.65
N LYS A 225 -1.30 -5.68 23.25
CA LYS A 225 0.15 -5.81 23.09
C LYS A 225 0.46 -6.38 21.70
N ILE A 226 1.29 -5.68 20.96
CA ILE A 226 1.78 -6.12 19.66
C ILE A 226 2.76 -7.28 19.89
N GLU A 227 2.46 -8.43 19.30
CA GLU A 227 3.33 -9.60 19.39
C GLU A 227 4.61 -9.37 18.58
N LEU A 228 5.72 -9.33 19.28
CA LEU A 228 7.08 -9.25 18.74
C LEU A 228 7.87 -10.47 19.19
N SER A 229 8.80 -10.94 18.36
CA SER A 229 9.69 -12.05 18.72
C SER A 229 10.61 -11.70 19.90
N SER A 230 10.83 -10.42 20.16
CA SER A 230 11.52 -9.90 21.36
C SER A 230 11.12 -8.45 21.61
N ASP A 231 10.79 -8.12 22.86
CA ASP A 231 10.53 -6.74 23.30
C ASP A 231 11.76 -5.83 23.14
N SER A 232 12.97 -6.41 23.17
CA SER A 232 14.23 -5.66 22.97
C SER A 232 14.35 -4.99 21.60
N TYR A 233 13.59 -5.42 20.60
CA TYR A 233 13.60 -4.77 19.29
C TYR A 233 13.11 -3.34 19.34
N LEU A 234 12.11 -3.06 20.19
CA LEU A 234 11.62 -1.69 20.40
C LEU A 234 12.66 -0.80 21.06
N ASP A 235 13.52 -1.35 21.91
CA ASP A 235 14.58 -0.56 22.55
C ASP A 235 15.63 -0.12 21.51
N VAL A 236 15.96 -0.98 20.55
CA VAL A 236 16.85 -0.62 19.43
C VAL A 236 16.24 0.49 18.58
N VAL A 237 14.93 0.38 18.27
CA VAL A 237 14.21 1.41 17.52
C VAL A 237 14.18 2.73 18.28
N LYS A 238 13.81 2.72 19.57
CA LYS A 238 13.79 3.91 20.44
C LYS A 238 15.16 4.56 20.55
N GLN A 239 16.23 3.76 20.65
CA GLN A 239 17.60 4.27 20.67
C GLN A 239 17.93 4.99 19.36
N GLY A 240 17.63 4.39 18.19
CA GLY A 240 17.84 5.01 16.89
C GLY A 240 17.06 6.32 16.73
N MET A 241 15.78 6.33 17.13
CA MET A 241 14.94 7.56 17.12
C MET A 241 15.51 8.65 18.03
N LYS A 242 15.98 8.30 19.22
CA LYS A 242 16.61 9.24 20.17
C LYS A 242 17.89 9.85 19.60
N MET A 243 18.68 9.09 18.86
CA MET A 243 19.93 9.58 18.25
C MET A 243 19.71 10.60 17.15
N VAL A 244 18.51 10.67 16.53
CA VAL A 244 18.17 11.68 15.51
C VAL A 244 18.09 13.08 16.13
N SER A 245 17.77 13.19 17.44
CA SER A 245 17.52 14.45 18.13
C SER A 245 18.75 15.06 18.78
N TYR A 246 19.93 14.49 18.58
CA TYR A 246 21.23 14.97 19.06
C TYR A 246 22.14 15.20 17.82
#